data_17e6dec2c561bd8f8e0d3c38cf8cbbff
#
_entry.id   17e6dec2c561bd8f8e0d3c38cf8cbbff
#
_cell.length_a   1.000
_cell.length_b   1.000
_cell.length_c   1.000
_cell.angle_alpha   90.00
_cell.angle_beta   90.00
_cell.angle_gamma   90.00
#
_symmetry.space_group_name_H-M   'P 1'
#
loop_
_entity.id
_entity.type
_entity.pdbx_description
1 polymer ?
#
loop_
_entity_poly.entity_id
_entity_poly.type
_entity_poly.pdbx_seq_one_letter_code
_entity_poly.pdbx_strand_id
1 'polypeptide(L)'
;MYINEQGAIPINGALQYVSIRSEKENAPLLLYLHGGPGDAALPLVLKYNRDLEKHYTVVVWEQRGAGKSYYKFGPEGITIAHFLEDLHTLTELLLKRFGQEKLYLVGHSWGSVLGLTYIRQHPDKIHTYIGCGQVIHMKKACREAYDFALSHAVGKELERLKRTDCSYTGEDWLHDLLFVTGLVVKYKGSLYGKSSYNMLIKPFLFSRSYTPVDLYRRQKGSLQAIRCLWQELMQTDFENCTKYDVPVIFIEGRYDSHVSSALVKK
;
A
#
# COMPACT_ATOMS: atom_id res chain seq x y z
N MET A 1 -7.83 10.42 27.10
CA MET A 1 -6.46 9.89 27.38
C MET A 1 -5.70 9.93 26.07
N TYR A 2 -4.49 10.43 26.08
CA TYR A 2 -3.67 10.53 24.87
C TYR A 2 -2.90 9.22 24.67
N ILE A 3 -3.04 8.61 23.48
CA ILE A 3 -2.30 7.40 23.12
C ILE A 3 -1.22 7.78 22.11
N ASN A 4 0.02 7.41 22.37
CA ASN A 4 1.14 7.62 21.48
C ASN A 4 2.15 6.48 21.69
N GLU A 5 1.89 5.36 21.06
CA GLU A 5 2.66 4.14 21.21
C GLU A 5 3.26 3.72 19.87
N GLN A 6 4.48 3.22 19.92
CA GLN A 6 5.16 2.68 18.74
C GLN A 6 6.05 1.54 19.18
N GLY A 7 6.04 0.45 18.44
CA GLY A 7 6.88 -0.70 18.75
C GLY A 7 6.67 -1.87 17.80
N ALA A 8 7.56 -2.84 17.89
CA ALA A 8 7.42 -4.09 17.19
C ALA A 8 6.64 -5.10 18.04
N ILE A 9 5.65 -5.75 17.46
CA ILE A 9 4.86 -6.80 18.08
C ILE A 9 4.98 -8.10 17.27
N PRO A 10 4.92 -9.27 17.93
CA PRO A 10 4.95 -10.55 17.22
C PRO A 10 3.61 -10.80 16.52
N ILE A 11 3.64 -11.01 15.21
CA ILE A 11 2.49 -11.39 14.38
C ILE A 11 2.94 -12.56 13.50
N ASN A 12 2.33 -13.71 13.66
CA ASN A 12 2.56 -14.92 12.85
C ASN A 12 4.05 -15.21 12.57
N GLY A 13 4.85 -15.25 13.66
CA GLY A 13 6.27 -15.59 13.60
C GLY A 13 7.22 -14.49 13.13
N ALA A 14 6.71 -13.27 12.85
CA ALA A 14 7.52 -12.12 12.49
C ALA A 14 7.29 -10.94 13.44
N LEU A 15 8.36 -10.19 13.76
CA LEU A 15 8.23 -8.92 14.47
C LEU A 15 7.80 -7.84 13.49
N GLN A 16 6.64 -7.23 13.73
CA GLN A 16 6.07 -6.23 12.86
C GLN A 16 5.80 -4.93 13.62
N TYR A 17 6.17 -3.82 13.02
CA TYR A 17 6.12 -2.52 13.66
C TYR A 17 4.75 -1.87 13.52
N VAL A 18 4.22 -1.40 14.64
CA VAL A 18 2.91 -0.76 14.71
C VAL A 18 3.04 0.57 15.45
N SER A 19 2.39 1.60 14.94
CA SER A 19 2.21 2.89 15.62
C SER A 19 0.74 3.07 15.92
N ILE A 20 0.39 3.38 17.18
CA ILE A 20 -0.99 3.59 17.64
C ILE A 20 -1.07 4.97 18.26
N ARG A 21 -1.96 5.83 17.73
CA ARG A 21 -2.06 7.21 18.15
C ARG A 21 -3.51 7.67 18.23
N SER A 22 -3.86 8.41 19.30
CA SER A 22 -5.18 9.00 19.48
C SER A 22 -5.11 10.22 20.41
N GLU A 23 -5.84 11.26 20.07
CA GLU A 23 -6.07 12.43 20.95
C GLU A 23 -7.38 12.27 21.74
N LYS A 24 -8.16 11.22 21.50
CA LYS A 24 -9.47 11.01 22.12
C LYS A 24 -9.54 9.63 22.78
N GLU A 25 -10.11 9.58 23.96
CA GLU A 25 -10.41 8.32 24.66
C GLU A 25 -11.55 7.58 23.95
N ASN A 26 -11.44 6.25 23.88
CA ASN A 26 -12.45 5.37 23.26
C ASN A 26 -12.82 5.75 21.81
N ALA A 27 -11.88 6.38 21.08
CA ALA A 27 -12.09 6.68 19.67
C ALA A 27 -12.17 5.39 18.84
N PRO A 28 -12.97 5.37 17.76
CA PRO A 28 -13.03 4.23 16.84
C PRO A 28 -11.65 3.88 16.28
N LEU A 29 -11.37 2.60 16.12
CA LEU A 29 -10.12 2.13 15.51
C LEU A 29 -10.11 2.40 14.00
N LEU A 30 -8.98 2.91 13.50
CA LEU A 30 -8.70 3.05 12.08
C LEU A 30 -7.35 2.41 11.77
N LEU A 31 -7.36 1.31 11.01
CA LEU A 31 -6.15 0.61 10.58
C LEU A 31 -5.77 1.02 9.17
N TYR A 32 -4.53 1.50 8.99
CA TYR A 32 -3.99 1.94 7.70
C TYR A 32 -3.04 0.89 7.12
N LEU A 33 -3.38 0.41 5.91
CA LEU A 33 -2.58 -0.51 5.10
C LEU A 33 -1.82 0.28 4.04
N HIS A 34 -0.49 0.30 4.15
CA HIS A 34 0.37 1.04 3.23
C HIS A 34 0.47 0.39 1.84
N GLY A 35 0.95 1.17 0.87
CA GLY A 35 1.23 0.73 -0.49
C GLY A 35 2.54 -0.07 -0.61
N GLY A 36 2.96 -0.33 -1.82
CA GLY A 36 4.15 -1.12 -2.15
C GLY A 36 3.84 -2.17 -3.22
N PRO A 37 4.03 -3.49 -2.95
CA PRO A 37 4.29 -4.15 -1.66
C PRO A 37 5.63 -3.81 -1.02
N GLY A 38 5.69 -3.95 0.32
CA GLY A 38 6.92 -3.79 1.10
C GLY A 38 7.41 -2.35 1.29
N ASP A 39 6.58 -1.33 1.02
CA ASP A 39 6.87 0.07 1.33
C ASP A 39 6.59 0.38 2.82
N ALA A 40 6.41 1.63 3.17
CA ALA A 40 6.02 2.09 4.50
C ALA A 40 5.28 3.42 4.39
N ALA A 41 4.45 3.75 5.38
CA ALA A 41 3.67 4.99 5.35
C ALA A 41 3.72 5.81 6.64
N LEU A 42 4.31 5.30 7.71
CA LEU A 42 4.25 5.95 9.02
C LEU A 42 4.63 7.45 8.97
N PRO A 43 5.77 7.89 8.39
CA PRO A 43 6.10 9.31 8.32
C PRO A 43 5.11 10.14 7.48
N LEU A 44 4.47 9.54 6.47
CA LEU A 44 3.48 10.21 5.63
C LEU A 44 2.19 10.43 6.42
N VAL A 45 1.69 9.40 7.09
CA VAL A 45 0.47 9.48 7.91
C VAL A 45 0.66 10.49 9.04
N LEU A 46 1.78 10.43 9.75
CA LEU A 46 2.09 11.38 10.83
C LEU A 46 2.17 12.84 10.35
N LYS A 47 2.57 13.07 9.10
CA LYS A 47 2.70 14.43 8.56
C LYS A 47 1.41 14.96 7.95
N TYR A 48 0.69 14.13 7.19
CA TYR A 48 -0.40 14.60 6.35
C TYR A 48 -1.79 14.19 6.85
N ASN A 49 -1.88 13.21 7.74
CA ASN A 49 -3.15 12.65 8.23
C ASN A 49 -3.28 12.75 9.76
N ARG A 50 -2.48 13.61 10.41
CA ARG A 50 -2.46 13.73 11.86
C ARG A 50 -3.82 14.15 12.44
N ASP A 51 -4.62 14.90 11.69
CA ASP A 51 -5.95 15.30 12.14
C ASP A 51 -6.92 14.13 12.36
N LEU A 52 -6.64 12.97 11.79
CA LEU A 52 -7.40 11.75 12.07
C LEU A 52 -7.29 11.32 13.53
N GLU A 53 -6.18 11.63 14.21
CA GLU A 53 -5.96 11.30 15.64
C GLU A 53 -6.98 12.00 16.57
N LYS A 54 -7.63 13.09 16.12
CA LYS A 54 -8.71 13.78 16.84
C LYS A 54 -10.03 13.01 16.87
N HIS A 55 -10.22 12.08 15.94
CA HIS A 55 -11.48 11.37 15.74
C HIS A 55 -11.35 9.86 15.87
N TYR A 56 -10.16 9.31 15.62
CA TYR A 56 -9.87 7.88 15.56
C TYR A 56 -8.66 7.52 16.44
N THR A 57 -8.62 6.29 16.87
CA THR A 57 -7.38 5.63 17.26
C THR A 57 -6.72 5.11 15.99
N VAL A 58 -5.77 5.88 15.47
CA VAL A 58 -5.10 5.62 14.20
C VAL A 58 -3.98 4.61 14.40
N VAL A 59 -4.07 3.49 13.70
CA VAL A 59 -3.07 2.42 13.69
C VAL A 59 -2.39 2.40 12.34
N VAL A 60 -1.09 2.66 12.31
CA VAL A 60 -0.26 2.52 11.12
C VAL A 60 0.60 1.28 11.30
N TRP A 61 0.36 0.29 10.44
CA TRP A 61 1.07 -0.97 10.46
C TRP A 61 2.11 -0.98 9.34
N GLU A 62 3.39 -1.21 9.68
CA GLU A 62 4.41 -1.57 8.72
C GLU A 62 4.39 -3.08 8.55
N GLN A 63 3.87 -3.51 7.41
CA GLN A 63 3.61 -4.92 7.10
C GLN A 63 4.90 -5.75 7.12
N ARG A 64 4.79 -7.06 7.19
CA ARG A 64 5.95 -7.95 7.23
C ARG A 64 6.97 -7.64 6.13
N GLY A 65 8.24 -7.60 6.48
CA GLY A 65 9.34 -7.30 5.57
C GLY A 65 9.45 -5.84 5.11
N ALA A 66 8.56 -4.94 5.56
CA ALA A 66 8.54 -3.53 5.17
C ALA A 66 9.18 -2.63 6.24
N GLY A 67 9.87 -1.56 5.85
CA GLY A 67 10.35 -0.51 6.73
C GLY A 67 11.01 -1.02 8.01
N LYS A 68 10.46 -0.66 9.17
CA LYS A 68 10.92 -1.11 10.49
C LYS A 68 10.61 -2.59 10.78
N SER A 69 9.69 -3.20 10.04
CA SER A 69 9.40 -4.64 10.07
C SER A 69 10.29 -5.45 9.15
N TYR A 70 11.35 -4.83 8.59
CA TYR A 70 12.22 -5.49 7.62
C TYR A 70 12.97 -6.67 8.24
N TYR A 71 12.87 -7.80 7.57
CA TYR A 71 13.78 -8.94 7.66
C TYR A 71 13.93 -9.56 6.26
N LYS A 72 15.00 -10.32 6.04
CA LYS A 72 15.20 -11.01 4.76
C LYS A 72 14.27 -12.22 4.69
N PHE A 73 13.45 -12.32 3.64
CA PHE A 73 12.60 -13.49 3.43
C PHE A 73 13.43 -14.75 3.20
N GLY A 74 12.91 -15.88 3.66
CA GLY A 74 13.49 -17.20 3.41
C GLY A 74 13.38 -17.63 1.94
N PRO A 75 13.96 -18.76 1.57
CA PRO A 75 13.94 -19.28 0.20
C PRO A 75 12.53 -19.66 -0.28
N GLU A 76 11.62 -19.99 0.63
CA GLU A 76 10.20 -20.27 0.36
C GLU A 76 9.43 -19.02 -0.11
N GLY A 77 10.03 -17.84 0.10
CA GLY A 77 9.40 -16.57 -0.23
C GLY A 77 8.23 -16.22 0.68
N ILE A 78 7.30 -15.41 0.16
CA ILE A 78 6.10 -14.96 0.85
C ILE A 78 4.97 -14.78 -0.16
N THR A 79 3.73 -14.99 0.27
CA THR A 79 2.52 -14.90 -0.53
C THR A 79 1.56 -13.83 0.00
N ILE A 80 0.56 -13.44 -0.79
CA ILE A 80 -0.51 -12.53 -0.34
C ILE A 80 -1.26 -13.12 0.86
N ALA A 81 -1.43 -14.43 0.92
CA ALA A 81 -2.08 -15.12 2.03
C ALA A 81 -1.40 -14.82 3.38
N HIS A 82 -0.07 -14.81 3.44
CA HIS A 82 0.65 -14.46 4.68
C HIS A 82 0.34 -13.03 5.17
N PHE A 83 0.15 -12.08 4.25
CA PHE A 83 -0.25 -10.71 4.63
C PHE A 83 -1.70 -10.63 5.11
N LEU A 84 -2.60 -11.43 4.54
CA LEU A 84 -4.00 -11.50 4.98
C LEU A 84 -4.12 -12.15 6.36
N GLU A 85 -3.35 -13.20 6.64
CA GLU A 85 -3.25 -13.81 7.96
C GLU A 85 -2.70 -12.84 9.00
N ASP A 86 -1.66 -12.07 8.65
CA ASP A 86 -1.11 -11.03 9.52
C ASP A 86 -2.13 -9.91 9.79
N LEU A 87 -2.84 -9.48 8.76
CA LEU A 87 -3.89 -8.48 8.88
C LEU A 87 -5.02 -8.96 9.80
N HIS A 88 -5.41 -10.23 9.67
CA HIS A 88 -6.43 -10.84 10.53
C HIS A 88 -5.96 -10.90 11.98
N THR A 89 -4.77 -11.41 12.22
CA THR A 89 -4.17 -11.48 13.57
C THR A 89 -4.06 -10.09 14.20
N LEU A 90 -3.57 -9.10 13.46
CA LEU A 90 -3.47 -7.72 13.96
C LEU A 90 -4.85 -7.12 14.26
N THR A 91 -5.84 -7.35 13.38
CA THR A 91 -7.22 -6.89 13.58
C THR A 91 -7.79 -7.45 14.88
N GLU A 92 -7.70 -8.76 15.11
CA GLU A 92 -8.17 -9.41 16.35
C GLU A 92 -7.47 -8.86 17.59
N LEU A 93 -6.15 -8.68 17.54
CA LEU A 93 -5.38 -8.09 18.65
C LEU A 93 -5.84 -6.67 18.98
N LEU A 94 -6.09 -5.84 17.96
CA LEU A 94 -6.54 -4.46 18.14
C LEU A 94 -7.98 -4.42 18.69
N LEU A 95 -8.90 -5.16 18.10
CA LEU A 95 -10.29 -5.21 18.53
C LEU A 95 -10.40 -5.67 20.00
N LYS A 96 -9.69 -6.74 20.37
CA LYS A 96 -9.63 -7.21 21.75
C LYS A 96 -9.01 -6.18 22.69
N ARG A 97 -7.90 -5.55 22.31
CA ARG A 97 -7.20 -4.57 23.14
C ARG A 97 -8.07 -3.35 23.46
N PHE A 98 -8.82 -2.86 22.48
CA PHE A 98 -9.62 -1.65 22.59
C PHE A 98 -11.10 -1.92 22.92
N GLY A 99 -11.50 -3.18 23.09
CA GLY A 99 -12.88 -3.55 23.40
C GLY A 99 -13.88 -3.15 22.34
N GLN A 100 -13.47 -3.19 21.06
CA GLN A 100 -14.30 -2.84 19.90
C GLN A 100 -14.62 -4.09 19.07
N GLU A 101 -15.80 -4.11 18.45
CA GLU A 101 -16.23 -5.22 17.60
C GLU A 101 -15.75 -5.07 16.15
N LYS A 102 -15.63 -3.83 15.68
CA LYS A 102 -15.28 -3.49 14.29
C LYS A 102 -14.31 -2.33 14.23
N LEU A 103 -13.53 -2.27 13.15
CA LEU A 103 -12.64 -1.13 12.86
C LEU A 103 -12.90 -0.54 11.48
N TYR A 104 -12.41 0.68 11.26
CA TYR A 104 -12.29 1.30 9.95
C TYR A 104 -10.99 0.83 9.30
N LEU A 105 -11.07 0.38 8.05
CA LEU A 105 -9.92 -0.12 7.31
C LEU A 105 -9.61 0.79 6.13
N VAL A 106 -8.39 1.32 6.07
CA VAL A 106 -7.90 2.13 4.94
C VAL A 106 -6.84 1.35 4.20
N GLY A 107 -7.05 1.12 2.91
CA GLY A 107 -6.06 0.47 2.03
C GLY A 107 -5.55 1.43 0.97
N HIS A 108 -4.23 1.63 0.86
CA HIS A 108 -3.62 2.45 -0.17
C HIS A 108 -2.84 1.60 -1.18
N SER A 109 -3.14 1.75 -2.49
CA SER A 109 -2.42 1.05 -3.56
C SER A 109 -2.35 -0.48 -3.29
N TRP A 110 -1.17 -1.10 -3.14
CA TRP A 110 -1.02 -2.49 -2.70
C TRP A 110 -1.89 -2.82 -1.46
N GLY A 111 -1.91 -1.94 -0.45
CA GLY A 111 -2.76 -2.12 0.73
C GLY A 111 -4.24 -2.19 0.40
N SER A 112 -4.68 -1.69 -0.76
CA SER A 112 -6.05 -1.79 -1.22
C SER A 112 -6.40 -3.19 -1.76
N VAL A 113 -5.41 -3.93 -2.27
CA VAL A 113 -5.60 -5.35 -2.62
C VAL A 113 -5.88 -6.16 -1.36
N LEU A 114 -5.07 -5.96 -0.31
CA LEU A 114 -5.29 -6.61 0.98
C LEU A 114 -6.64 -6.22 1.58
N GLY A 115 -6.95 -4.92 1.61
CA GLY A 115 -8.17 -4.40 2.22
C GLY A 115 -9.43 -4.94 1.54
N LEU A 116 -9.49 -4.90 0.21
CA LEU A 116 -10.65 -5.39 -0.53
C LEU A 116 -10.81 -6.92 -0.42
N THR A 117 -9.72 -7.66 -0.40
CA THR A 117 -9.75 -9.11 -0.14
C THR A 117 -10.22 -9.39 1.29
N TYR A 118 -9.71 -8.64 2.27
CA TYR A 118 -10.02 -8.86 3.67
C TYR A 118 -11.49 -8.62 4.02
N ILE A 119 -12.10 -7.53 3.52
CA ILE A 119 -13.51 -7.25 3.81
C ILE A 119 -14.48 -8.28 3.23
N ARG A 120 -14.07 -9.03 2.21
CA ARG A 120 -14.84 -10.14 1.65
C ARG A 120 -14.75 -11.42 2.49
N GLN A 121 -13.64 -11.59 3.21
CA GLN A 121 -13.40 -12.74 4.08
C GLN A 121 -13.92 -12.51 5.51
N HIS A 122 -13.81 -11.26 6.01
CA HIS A 122 -14.09 -10.86 7.38
C HIS A 122 -14.94 -9.58 7.47
N PRO A 123 -16.12 -9.52 6.86
CA PRO A 123 -16.97 -8.33 6.89
C PRO A 123 -17.49 -8.01 8.31
N ASP A 124 -17.55 -9.02 9.18
CA ASP A 124 -17.94 -8.88 10.58
C ASP A 124 -16.95 -8.05 11.42
N LYS A 125 -15.70 -7.90 10.99
CA LYS A 125 -14.65 -7.14 11.68
C LYS A 125 -14.54 -5.69 11.20
N ILE A 126 -15.21 -5.33 10.11
CA ILE A 126 -15.02 -4.04 9.45
C ILE A 126 -16.29 -3.19 9.53
N HIS A 127 -16.15 -1.96 10.01
CA HIS A 127 -17.22 -0.97 10.00
C HIS A 127 -17.38 -0.34 8.61
N THR A 128 -16.25 0.10 8.02
CA THR A 128 -16.21 0.73 6.69
C THR A 128 -14.82 0.49 6.11
N TYR A 129 -14.76 0.21 4.83
CA TYR A 129 -13.51 0.14 4.07
C TYR A 129 -13.33 1.39 3.21
N ILE A 130 -12.12 1.96 3.24
CA ILE A 130 -11.72 3.10 2.42
C ILE A 130 -10.54 2.69 1.53
N GLY A 131 -10.77 2.53 0.24
CA GLY A 131 -9.74 2.29 -0.76
C GLY A 131 -9.20 3.61 -1.33
N CYS A 132 -7.89 3.86 -1.18
CA CYS A 132 -7.22 5.03 -1.72
C CYS A 132 -6.28 4.59 -2.85
N GLY A 133 -6.52 5.03 -4.09
CA GLY A 133 -5.83 4.46 -5.24
C GLY A 133 -6.09 2.95 -5.31
N GLN A 134 -7.36 2.57 -5.45
CA GLN A 134 -7.81 1.19 -5.39
C GLN A 134 -7.37 0.40 -6.61
N VAL A 135 -6.62 -0.67 -6.40
CA VAL A 135 -6.30 -1.65 -7.44
C VAL A 135 -7.53 -2.52 -7.71
N ILE A 136 -8.11 -2.41 -8.90
CA ILE A 136 -9.24 -3.25 -9.35
C ILE A 136 -8.75 -4.41 -10.21
N HIS A 137 -7.88 -4.13 -11.18
CA HIS A 137 -7.35 -5.15 -12.08
C HIS A 137 -5.89 -4.84 -12.42
N MET A 138 -4.97 -5.62 -11.86
CA MET A 138 -3.53 -5.30 -11.93
C MET A 138 -2.98 -5.27 -13.36
N LYS A 139 -3.31 -6.26 -14.21
CA LYS A 139 -2.85 -6.30 -15.61
C LYS A 139 -3.34 -5.08 -16.41
N LYS A 140 -4.58 -4.65 -16.21
CA LYS A 140 -5.14 -3.46 -16.87
C LYS A 140 -4.47 -2.18 -16.36
N ALA A 141 -4.24 -2.06 -15.05
CA ALA A 141 -3.52 -0.92 -14.47
C ALA A 141 -2.09 -0.83 -15.03
N CYS A 142 -1.36 -1.94 -15.12
CA CYS A 142 -0.05 -1.98 -15.75
C CYS A 142 -0.08 -1.55 -17.22
N ARG A 143 -1.09 -2.00 -17.96
CA ARG A 143 -1.27 -1.61 -19.37
C ARG A 143 -1.56 -0.11 -19.51
N GLU A 144 -2.45 0.43 -18.71
CA GLU A 144 -2.77 1.88 -18.72
C GLU A 144 -1.55 2.72 -18.35
N ALA A 145 -0.75 2.30 -17.36
CA ALA A 145 0.52 2.94 -17.01
C ALA A 145 1.53 2.94 -18.17
N TYR A 146 1.65 1.82 -18.87
CA TYR A 146 2.48 1.69 -20.07
C TYR A 146 1.99 2.58 -21.19
N ASP A 147 0.69 2.58 -21.51
CA ASP A 147 0.10 3.38 -22.57
C ASP A 147 0.23 4.89 -22.27
N PHE A 148 0.09 5.29 -21.00
CA PHE A 148 0.39 6.65 -20.57
C PHE A 148 1.87 7.01 -20.83
N ALA A 149 2.81 6.17 -20.41
CA ALA A 149 4.23 6.40 -20.66
C ALA A 149 4.52 6.48 -22.16
N LEU A 150 3.94 5.59 -22.97
CA LEU A 150 4.11 5.53 -24.42
C LEU A 150 3.62 6.81 -25.11
N SER A 151 2.50 7.40 -24.64
CA SER A 151 1.92 8.62 -25.20
C SER A 151 2.74 9.90 -24.91
N HIS A 152 3.67 9.85 -23.95
CA HIS A 152 4.46 11.01 -23.51
C HIS A 152 5.96 10.88 -23.83
N ALA A 153 6.46 9.64 -23.95
CA ALA A 153 7.89 9.40 -24.15
C ALA A 153 8.38 9.85 -25.53
N VAL A 154 9.62 10.34 -25.59
CA VAL A 154 10.27 10.79 -26.82
C VAL A 154 11.70 10.23 -26.92
N GLY A 155 12.24 10.17 -28.14
CA GLY A 155 13.63 9.77 -28.41
C GLY A 155 13.98 8.40 -27.83
N LYS A 156 15.08 8.29 -27.08
CA LYS A 156 15.59 7.02 -26.54
C LYS A 156 14.59 6.32 -25.59
N GLU A 157 13.78 7.08 -24.87
CA GLU A 157 12.78 6.51 -23.96
C GLU A 157 11.67 5.80 -24.74
N LEU A 158 11.19 6.44 -25.83
CA LEU A 158 10.20 5.84 -26.72
C LEU A 158 10.73 4.55 -27.36
N GLU A 159 11.98 4.59 -27.86
CA GLU A 159 12.60 3.39 -28.45
C GLU A 159 12.77 2.25 -27.44
N ARG A 160 13.06 2.55 -26.18
CA ARG A 160 13.12 1.54 -25.13
C ARG A 160 11.72 1.02 -24.80
N LEU A 161 10.70 1.88 -24.67
CA LEU A 161 9.32 1.46 -24.39
C LEU A 161 8.78 0.50 -25.46
N LYS A 162 9.06 0.75 -26.75
CA LYS A 162 8.65 -0.14 -27.84
C LYS A 162 9.19 -1.57 -27.73
N ARG A 163 10.27 -1.76 -26.96
CA ARG A 163 10.89 -3.07 -26.68
C ARG A 163 10.50 -3.65 -25.33
N THR A 164 9.83 -2.86 -24.50
CA THR A 164 9.42 -3.26 -23.16
C THR A 164 8.18 -4.15 -23.21
N ASP A 165 8.25 -5.31 -22.58
CA ASP A 165 7.10 -6.17 -22.38
C ASP A 165 6.27 -5.68 -21.20
N CYS A 166 5.09 -5.07 -21.47
CA CYS A 166 4.18 -4.58 -20.44
C CYS A 166 3.39 -5.71 -19.74
N SER A 167 3.59 -6.96 -20.09
CA SER A 167 3.10 -8.12 -19.30
C SER A 167 3.98 -8.37 -18.06
N TYR A 168 5.20 -7.87 -18.08
CA TYR A 168 6.22 -8.02 -17.01
C TYR A 168 6.44 -9.49 -16.62
N THR A 169 6.55 -10.38 -17.60
CA THR A 169 6.77 -11.82 -17.40
C THR A 169 8.16 -12.30 -17.84
N GLY A 170 8.90 -11.50 -18.63
CA GLY A 170 10.25 -11.79 -19.12
C GLY A 170 11.32 -11.75 -18.03
N GLU A 171 12.55 -12.11 -18.35
CA GLU A 171 13.68 -12.11 -17.40
C GLU A 171 13.95 -10.72 -16.78
N ASP A 172 13.82 -9.66 -17.58
CA ASP A 172 14.06 -8.27 -17.16
C ASP A 172 12.81 -7.56 -16.63
N TRP A 173 11.73 -8.28 -16.33
CA TRP A 173 10.42 -7.74 -15.95
C TRP A 173 10.50 -6.63 -14.89
N LEU A 174 11.36 -6.78 -13.88
CA LEU A 174 11.49 -5.80 -12.81
C LEU A 174 12.12 -4.49 -13.30
N HIS A 175 13.14 -4.56 -14.18
CA HIS A 175 13.73 -3.39 -14.80
C HIS A 175 12.75 -2.67 -15.70
N ASP A 176 11.91 -3.39 -16.41
CA ASP A 176 10.89 -2.85 -17.27
C ASP A 176 9.77 -2.19 -16.47
N LEU A 177 9.30 -2.84 -15.40
CA LEU A 177 8.33 -2.25 -14.48
C LEU A 177 8.85 -0.96 -13.86
N LEU A 178 10.08 -0.95 -13.33
CA LEU A 178 10.67 0.23 -12.72
C LEU A 178 10.89 1.35 -13.75
N PHE A 179 11.23 1.00 -14.98
CA PHE A 179 11.41 1.97 -16.06
C PHE A 179 10.07 2.63 -16.42
N VAL A 180 9.01 1.86 -16.68
CA VAL A 180 7.68 2.39 -16.98
C VAL A 180 7.15 3.23 -15.82
N THR A 181 7.25 2.74 -14.58
CA THR A 181 6.87 3.48 -13.38
C THR A 181 7.61 4.81 -13.28
N GLY A 182 8.92 4.81 -13.56
CA GLY A 182 9.74 6.03 -13.58
C GLY A 182 9.28 7.04 -14.63
N LEU A 183 8.86 6.59 -15.81
CA LEU A 183 8.31 7.47 -16.85
C LEU A 183 6.95 8.03 -16.46
N VAL A 184 6.06 7.23 -15.88
CA VAL A 184 4.76 7.72 -15.37
C VAL A 184 4.99 8.86 -14.38
N VAL A 185 5.93 8.71 -13.44
CA VAL A 185 6.30 9.78 -12.49
C VAL A 185 6.88 10.99 -13.21
N LYS A 186 7.86 10.79 -14.11
CA LYS A 186 8.53 11.84 -14.86
C LYS A 186 7.54 12.72 -15.63
N TYR A 187 6.55 12.09 -16.26
CA TYR A 187 5.52 12.75 -17.06
C TYR A 187 4.28 13.17 -16.25
N LYS A 188 4.38 13.21 -14.91
CA LYS A 188 3.34 13.71 -13.98
C LYS A 188 2.06 12.88 -13.93
N GLY A 189 2.11 11.62 -14.33
CA GLY A 189 1.00 10.68 -14.30
C GLY A 189 0.82 9.96 -12.94
N SER A 190 1.59 10.33 -11.91
CA SER A 190 1.47 9.75 -10.57
C SER A 190 0.99 10.78 -9.56
N LEU A 191 1.69 11.90 -9.43
CA LEU A 191 1.31 13.01 -8.56
C LEU A 191 0.97 14.23 -9.41
N TYR A 192 -0.23 14.77 -9.27
CA TYR A 192 -0.69 15.91 -10.06
C TYR A 192 0.32 17.05 -10.07
N GLY A 193 0.77 17.43 -11.26
CA GLY A 193 1.72 18.51 -11.47
C GLY A 193 3.15 18.26 -10.99
N LYS A 194 3.49 17.06 -10.49
CA LYS A 194 4.83 16.71 -9.98
C LYS A 194 5.49 15.65 -10.85
N SER A 195 6.77 15.84 -11.15
CA SER A 195 7.61 14.92 -11.92
C SER A 195 8.58 14.09 -11.04
N SER A 196 8.37 14.07 -9.73
CA SER A 196 9.17 13.30 -8.76
C SER A 196 8.39 13.03 -7.48
N TYR A 197 8.84 12.02 -6.73
CA TYR A 197 8.33 11.69 -5.40
C TYR A 197 9.01 12.45 -4.25
N ASN A 198 9.76 13.52 -4.53
CA ASN A 198 10.50 14.25 -3.50
C ASN A 198 9.61 14.70 -2.34
N MET A 199 8.38 15.13 -2.61
CA MET A 199 7.45 15.53 -1.54
C MET A 199 7.03 14.36 -0.64
N LEU A 200 7.02 13.13 -1.14
CA LEU A 200 6.72 11.93 -0.37
C LEU A 200 7.97 11.38 0.35
N ILE A 201 9.18 11.63 -0.19
CA ILE A 201 10.44 11.18 0.39
C ILE A 201 10.85 12.09 1.57
N LYS A 202 10.63 13.41 1.46
CA LYS A 202 10.99 14.38 2.51
C LYS A 202 10.45 14.01 3.91
N PRO A 203 9.18 13.59 4.09
CA PRO A 203 8.71 13.16 5.41
C PRO A 203 9.53 12.05 6.05
N PHE A 204 10.02 11.10 5.26
CA PHE A 204 10.89 10.04 5.76
C PHE A 204 12.27 10.56 6.20
N LEU A 205 12.86 11.46 5.41
CA LEU A 205 14.19 12.03 5.71
C LEU A 205 14.19 12.92 6.97
N PHE A 206 13.08 13.61 7.24
CA PHE A 206 12.95 14.53 8.36
C PHE A 206 12.07 14.00 9.51
N SER A 207 11.68 12.73 9.46
CA SER A 207 10.89 12.11 10.53
C SER A 207 11.78 11.74 11.71
N ARG A 208 11.33 12.08 12.92
CA ARG A 208 11.94 11.58 14.15
C ARG A 208 11.69 10.07 14.37
N SER A 209 10.71 9.51 13.66
CA SER A 209 10.35 8.09 13.75
C SER A 209 11.16 7.18 12.83
N TYR A 210 11.97 7.76 11.92
CA TYR A 210 12.75 7.00 10.93
C TYR A 210 14.23 7.36 11.01
N THR A 211 15.07 6.34 10.96
CA THR A 211 16.55 6.47 10.88
C THR A 211 17.01 6.21 9.44
N PRO A 212 18.26 6.56 9.08
CA PRO A 212 18.85 6.16 7.80
C PRO A 212 18.81 4.65 7.54
N VAL A 213 18.94 3.85 8.62
CA VAL A 213 18.82 2.38 8.54
C VAL A 213 17.41 1.95 8.15
N ASP A 214 16.38 2.63 8.69
CA ASP A 214 14.99 2.33 8.33
C ASP A 214 14.69 2.69 6.86
N LEU A 215 15.30 3.75 6.33
CA LEU A 215 15.21 4.11 4.90
C LEU A 215 15.83 3.02 4.01
N TYR A 216 17.00 2.53 4.38
CA TYR A 216 17.63 1.41 3.69
C TYR A 216 16.76 0.14 3.74
N ARG A 217 16.23 -0.19 4.92
CA ARG A 217 15.33 -1.33 5.14
C ARG A 217 14.05 -1.20 4.31
N ARG A 218 13.44 -0.01 4.26
CA ARG A 218 12.28 0.29 3.42
C ARG A 218 12.56 -0.03 1.95
N GLN A 219 13.69 0.42 1.40
CA GLN A 219 14.06 0.14 0.01
C GLN A 219 14.28 -1.35 -0.24
N LYS A 220 15.01 -2.03 0.66
CA LYS A 220 15.25 -3.48 0.56
C LYS A 220 13.96 -4.28 0.69
N GLY A 221 13.08 -3.90 1.62
CA GLY A 221 11.77 -4.51 1.83
C GLY A 221 10.89 -4.40 0.60
N SER A 222 10.83 -3.22 -0.01
CA SER A 222 10.05 -3.01 -1.23
C SER A 222 10.56 -3.88 -2.40
N LEU A 223 11.89 -3.93 -2.62
CA LEU A 223 12.45 -4.74 -3.70
C LEU A 223 12.27 -6.25 -3.49
N GLN A 224 12.41 -6.75 -2.26
CA GLN A 224 12.18 -8.18 -2.00
C GLN A 224 10.70 -8.55 -2.09
N ALA A 225 9.81 -7.72 -1.54
CA ALA A 225 8.38 -7.99 -1.55
C ALA A 225 7.82 -8.00 -2.99
N ILE A 226 8.21 -7.02 -3.83
CA ILE A 226 7.76 -6.99 -5.22
C ILE A 226 8.26 -8.21 -6.01
N ARG A 227 9.48 -8.68 -5.76
CA ARG A 227 10.01 -9.89 -6.40
C ARG A 227 9.23 -11.15 -6.03
N CYS A 228 8.85 -11.28 -4.76
CA CYS A 228 8.09 -12.44 -4.28
C CYS A 228 6.62 -12.42 -4.72
N LEU A 229 5.99 -11.24 -4.69
CA LEU A 229 4.54 -11.12 -4.83
C LEU A 229 4.06 -10.76 -6.22
N TRP A 230 4.96 -10.38 -7.14
CA TRP A 230 4.58 -9.82 -8.43
C TRP A 230 3.67 -10.74 -9.24
N GLN A 231 4.01 -12.01 -9.36
CA GLN A 231 3.23 -12.96 -10.15
C GLN A 231 1.83 -13.18 -9.58
N GLU A 232 1.72 -13.23 -8.25
CA GLU A 232 0.44 -13.36 -7.57
C GLU A 232 -0.37 -12.06 -7.68
N LEU A 233 0.28 -10.90 -7.51
CA LEU A 233 -0.34 -9.59 -7.63
C LEU A 233 -0.92 -9.37 -9.04
N MET A 234 -0.24 -9.83 -10.08
CA MET A 234 -0.71 -9.76 -11.46
C MET A 234 -1.98 -10.57 -11.72
N GLN A 235 -2.38 -11.48 -10.82
CA GLN A 235 -3.66 -12.20 -10.90
C GLN A 235 -4.82 -11.45 -10.21
N THR A 236 -4.54 -10.29 -9.58
CA THR A 236 -5.58 -9.47 -8.94
C THR A 236 -6.60 -8.98 -9.96
N ASP A 237 -7.86 -9.38 -9.75
CA ASP A 237 -9.02 -8.96 -10.53
C ASP A 237 -10.26 -8.87 -9.61
N PHE A 238 -10.76 -7.67 -9.43
CA PHE A 238 -11.96 -7.35 -8.65
C PHE A 238 -13.09 -6.79 -9.52
N GLU A 239 -13.00 -6.82 -10.86
CA GLU A 239 -14.00 -6.21 -11.74
C GLU A 239 -15.41 -6.77 -11.52
N ASN A 240 -15.51 -8.06 -11.17
CA ASN A 240 -16.80 -8.69 -10.88
C ASN A 240 -17.24 -8.55 -9.41
N CYS A 241 -16.47 -7.84 -8.58
CA CYS A 241 -16.79 -7.63 -7.17
C CYS A 241 -17.62 -6.34 -7.00
N THR A 242 -18.92 -6.40 -7.30
CA THR A 242 -19.81 -5.24 -7.28
C THR A 242 -20.66 -5.11 -6.02
N LYS A 243 -20.62 -6.11 -5.12
CA LYS A 243 -21.36 -6.11 -3.86
C LYS A 243 -20.45 -6.40 -2.69
N TYR A 244 -20.63 -5.64 -1.63
CA TYR A 244 -19.86 -5.74 -0.39
C TYR A 244 -20.83 -5.74 0.81
N ASP A 245 -20.52 -6.56 1.81
CA ASP A 245 -21.30 -6.66 3.05
C ASP A 245 -20.97 -5.55 4.07
N VAL A 246 -20.08 -4.63 3.68
CA VAL A 246 -19.68 -3.45 4.46
C VAL A 246 -19.75 -2.20 3.59
N PRO A 247 -19.96 -1.00 4.15
CA PRO A 247 -19.80 0.25 3.42
C PRO A 247 -18.40 0.38 2.82
N VAL A 248 -18.32 0.74 1.55
CA VAL A 248 -17.07 0.92 0.81
C VAL A 248 -17.01 2.32 0.22
N ILE A 249 -15.87 2.99 0.40
CA ILE A 249 -15.58 4.31 -0.15
C ILE A 249 -14.29 4.22 -0.96
N PHE A 250 -14.30 4.66 -2.21
CA PHE A 250 -13.10 4.79 -3.03
C PHE A 250 -12.70 6.25 -3.18
N ILE A 251 -11.41 6.53 -2.92
CA ILE A 251 -10.79 7.84 -3.08
C ILE A 251 -9.71 7.72 -4.15
N GLU A 252 -9.96 8.31 -5.31
CA GLU A 252 -9.12 8.14 -6.49
C GLU A 252 -8.51 9.45 -6.98
N GLY A 253 -7.25 9.38 -7.38
CA GLY A 253 -6.59 10.48 -8.08
C GLY A 253 -7.10 10.58 -9.53
N ARG A 254 -7.73 11.70 -9.91
CA ARG A 254 -8.22 11.91 -11.29
C ARG A 254 -7.15 11.72 -12.36
N TYR A 255 -5.90 12.02 -12.04
CA TYR A 255 -4.76 12.01 -12.94
C TYR A 255 -3.75 10.91 -12.58
N ASP A 256 -4.16 9.93 -11.77
CA ASP A 256 -3.32 8.79 -11.43
C ASP A 256 -3.35 7.77 -12.57
N SER A 257 -2.18 7.54 -13.17
CA SER A 257 -1.97 6.58 -14.26
C SER A 257 -1.26 5.31 -13.77
N HIS A 258 -0.98 5.16 -12.46
CA HIS A 258 -0.54 3.90 -11.88
C HIS A 258 -1.72 3.03 -11.50
N VAL A 259 -2.73 3.67 -10.89
CA VAL A 259 -3.97 3.02 -10.49
C VAL A 259 -5.12 3.86 -11.03
N SER A 260 -5.66 3.44 -12.15
CA SER A 260 -6.61 4.24 -12.91
C SER A 260 -7.97 4.33 -12.23
N SER A 261 -8.42 5.55 -11.99
CA SER A 261 -9.78 5.83 -11.51
C SER A 261 -10.88 5.36 -12.47
N ALA A 262 -10.55 5.10 -13.73
CA ALA A 262 -11.50 4.60 -14.73
C ALA A 262 -11.90 3.14 -14.44
N LEU A 263 -11.00 2.33 -13.87
CA LEU A 263 -11.29 0.95 -13.49
C LEU A 263 -12.21 0.86 -12.27
N VAL A 264 -12.17 1.84 -11.37
CA VAL A 264 -13.01 1.89 -10.17
C VAL A 264 -14.44 2.33 -10.48
N LYS A 265 -14.65 3.09 -11.56
CA LYS A 265 -15.97 3.64 -11.95
C LYS A 265 -16.86 2.66 -12.72
N LYS A 266 -16.32 1.53 -13.13
CA LYS A 266 -17.06 0.48 -13.85
C LYS A 266 -17.75 -0.47 -12.89
#